data_e2f9f9f6c34d0b10131fb59041df6df8
#
_entry.id   e2f9f9f6c34d0b10131fb59041df6df8
#
_cell.length_a   1.000
_cell.length_b   1.000
_cell.length_c   1.000
_cell.angle_alpha   90.00
_cell.angle_beta   90.00
_cell.angle_gamma   90.00
#
_symmetry.space_group_name_H-M   'P 1'
#
loop_
_entity.id
_entity.type
_entity.pdbx_description
1 polymer ?
#
loop_
_entity_poly.entity_id
_entity_poly.type
_entity_poly.pdbx_seq_one_letter_code
_entity_poly.pdbx_strand_id
1 'polypeptide(L)'
;MSISPVHVAVTGAAGQIGYSLVFRIASGHLLGPDQPVVLSLLEITPAMGALEGVAMELDDCAFPLLADLALGDDPDTAFDGVDVALLVGSRPRTKGMERQDLLEANGAIFTVQGRALNDNAADDLRVLVVGNPANTNCLIAMNNAPDVPDTRFTAMTRLDHNRALTQVARKLGVSVNDVSRMTIWGNHSATQYPDLFRCEVAGSSAAAVIDDQEWLEGDFIPTVQNRGAAIIEARGASSAASAANAAVDHVHDWVLGTPEGDWVSMAVASEGGYGVPEGLISSFPVTCADGAWSVVQGLEIDDFSRARIDASVAELGEERDMVRGLGLI
;
A
#
# COMPACT_ATOMS: atom_id res chain seq x y z
N MET A 1 -33.78 2.20 -0.13
CA MET A 1 -33.18 1.20 0.78
C MET A 1 -31.91 1.81 1.31
N SER A 2 -31.63 1.72 2.61
CA SER A 2 -30.34 2.17 3.16
C SER A 2 -29.25 1.22 2.65
N ILE A 3 -28.14 1.77 2.19
CA ILE A 3 -26.94 1.00 1.84
C ILE A 3 -26.37 0.45 3.15
N SER A 4 -26.05 -0.85 3.19
CA SER A 4 -25.40 -1.45 4.36
C SER A 4 -23.99 -0.84 4.53
N PRO A 5 -23.58 -0.50 5.75
CA PRO A 5 -22.23 -0.04 6.01
C PRO A 5 -21.19 -1.12 5.65
N VAL A 6 -20.04 -0.69 5.17
CA VAL A 6 -18.84 -1.53 5.00
C VAL A 6 -17.97 -1.41 6.25
N HIS A 7 -17.52 -2.52 6.78
CA HIS A 7 -16.66 -2.56 7.96
C HIS A 7 -15.19 -2.38 7.54
N VAL A 8 -14.56 -1.32 8.04
CA VAL A 8 -13.18 -0.96 7.73
C VAL A 8 -12.34 -0.97 8.99
N ALA A 9 -11.33 -1.83 9.06
CA ALA A 9 -10.37 -1.83 10.15
C ALA A 9 -9.11 -1.05 9.79
N VAL A 10 -8.57 -0.29 10.75
CA VAL A 10 -7.29 0.43 10.61
C VAL A 10 -6.42 0.13 11.82
N THR A 11 -5.24 -0.45 11.60
CA THR A 11 -4.26 -0.70 12.67
C THR A 11 -3.29 0.47 12.81
N GLY A 12 -2.82 0.75 14.02
CA GLY A 12 -1.99 1.92 14.28
C GLY A 12 -2.74 3.23 14.05
N ALA A 13 -4.04 3.24 14.39
CA ALA A 13 -4.96 4.32 14.06
C ALA A 13 -4.64 5.65 14.76
N ALA A 14 -4.01 5.62 15.92
CA ALA A 14 -3.54 6.83 16.62
C ALA A 14 -2.17 7.33 16.11
N GLY A 15 -1.49 6.56 15.21
CA GLY A 15 -0.24 6.98 14.58
C GLY A 15 -0.47 8.08 13.54
N GLN A 16 0.61 8.72 13.07
CA GLN A 16 0.52 9.85 12.13
C GLN A 16 -0.19 9.49 10.80
N ILE A 17 0.06 8.29 10.26
CA ILE A 17 -0.61 7.82 9.04
C ILE A 17 -2.07 7.46 9.37
N GLY A 18 -2.31 6.68 10.43
CA GLY A 18 -3.65 6.29 10.87
C GLY A 18 -4.53 7.51 11.11
N TYR A 19 -4.06 8.47 11.91
CA TYR A 19 -4.75 9.73 12.13
C TYR A 19 -5.11 10.47 10.84
N SER A 20 -4.17 10.57 9.87
CA SER A 20 -4.46 11.22 8.59
C SER A 20 -5.42 10.42 7.70
N LEU A 21 -5.55 9.11 7.93
CA LEU A 21 -6.30 8.17 7.12
C LEU A 21 -7.78 8.07 7.54
N VAL A 22 -8.04 7.92 8.85
CA VAL A 22 -9.39 7.61 9.37
C VAL A 22 -10.41 8.70 9.03
N PHE A 23 -10.02 9.98 9.05
CA PHE A 23 -10.89 11.08 8.65
C PHE A 23 -11.24 11.06 7.16
N ARG A 24 -10.32 10.62 6.30
CA ARG A 24 -10.56 10.47 4.86
C ARG A 24 -11.49 9.29 4.59
N ILE A 25 -11.37 8.20 5.32
CA ILE A 25 -12.29 7.06 5.22
C ILE A 25 -13.69 7.52 5.63
N ALA A 26 -13.83 8.13 6.81
CA ALA A 26 -15.10 8.60 7.35
C ALA A 26 -15.78 9.65 6.46
N SER A 27 -15.00 10.45 5.70
CA SER A 27 -15.53 11.44 4.77
C SER A 27 -15.93 10.89 3.38
N GLY A 28 -15.79 9.57 3.16
CA GLY A 28 -16.21 8.91 1.92
C GLY A 28 -15.15 8.85 0.81
N HIS A 29 -13.90 9.27 1.08
CA HIS A 29 -12.85 9.20 0.04
C HIS A 29 -12.43 7.77 -0.30
N LEU A 30 -12.60 6.79 0.62
CA LEU A 30 -12.18 5.42 0.40
C LEU A 30 -13.11 4.65 -0.53
N LEU A 31 -14.42 4.69 -0.26
CA LEU A 31 -15.44 3.83 -0.90
C LEU A 31 -16.50 4.63 -1.66
N GLY A 32 -16.27 5.91 -1.86
CA GLY A 32 -17.20 6.80 -2.54
C GLY A 32 -18.13 7.59 -1.61
N PRO A 33 -18.81 8.63 -2.15
CA PRO A 33 -19.52 9.60 -1.35
C PRO A 33 -20.86 9.12 -0.76
N ASP A 34 -21.32 7.95 -1.17
CA ASP A 34 -22.62 7.40 -0.78
C ASP A 34 -22.51 6.13 0.10
N GLN A 35 -21.29 5.58 0.32
CA GLN A 35 -21.07 4.35 1.05
C GLN A 35 -20.82 4.63 2.54
N PRO A 36 -21.75 4.26 3.45
CA PRO A 36 -21.49 4.32 4.88
C PRO A 36 -20.43 3.33 5.31
N VAL A 37 -19.69 3.67 6.38
CA VAL A 37 -18.65 2.82 6.95
C VAL A 37 -18.83 2.65 8.46
N VAL A 38 -18.45 1.49 8.96
CA VAL A 38 -18.15 1.24 10.37
C VAL A 38 -16.63 1.20 10.48
N LEU A 39 -16.03 1.96 11.40
CA LEU A 39 -14.60 1.96 11.65
C LEU A 39 -14.26 1.12 12.86
N SER A 40 -13.37 0.13 12.69
CA SER A 40 -12.71 -0.60 13.77
C SER A 40 -11.25 -0.14 13.87
N LEU A 41 -10.93 0.59 14.94
CA LEU A 41 -9.62 1.19 15.14
C LEU A 41 -8.81 0.36 16.15
N LEU A 42 -7.72 -0.24 15.67
CA LEU A 42 -6.83 -1.07 16.48
C LEU A 42 -5.55 -0.33 16.83
N GLU A 43 -5.21 -0.36 18.09
CA GLU A 43 -3.96 0.16 18.63
C GLU A 43 -3.35 -0.78 19.67
N ILE A 44 -2.10 -0.53 20.03
CA ILE A 44 -1.48 -1.19 21.18
C ILE A 44 -2.02 -0.61 22.50
N THR A 45 -2.12 -1.42 23.54
CA THR A 45 -2.65 -1.00 24.85
C THR A 45 -2.07 0.34 25.36
N PRO A 46 -0.74 0.63 25.24
CA PRO A 46 -0.19 1.92 25.69
C PRO A 46 -0.67 3.13 24.88
N ALA A 47 -1.21 2.95 23.67
CA ALA A 47 -1.68 4.04 22.81
C ALA A 47 -3.21 4.23 22.86
N MET A 48 -3.95 3.43 23.63
CA MET A 48 -5.42 3.52 23.71
C MET A 48 -5.92 4.90 24.12
N GLY A 49 -5.22 5.60 25.03
CA GLY A 49 -5.60 6.97 25.40
C GLY A 49 -5.46 7.98 24.25
N ALA A 50 -4.48 7.79 23.37
CA ALA A 50 -4.36 8.60 22.14
C ALA A 50 -5.46 8.24 21.12
N LEU A 51 -5.82 6.96 21.03
CA LEU A 51 -6.91 6.48 20.15
C LEU A 51 -8.28 7.04 20.60
N GLU A 52 -8.54 7.14 21.90
CA GLU A 52 -9.75 7.80 22.43
C GLU A 52 -9.82 9.27 21.96
N GLY A 53 -8.68 9.98 21.94
CA GLY A 53 -8.60 11.34 21.40
C GLY A 53 -8.96 11.42 19.92
N VAL A 54 -8.49 10.47 19.11
CA VAL A 54 -8.85 10.38 17.68
C VAL A 54 -10.34 10.12 17.49
N ALA A 55 -10.93 9.26 18.32
CA ALA A 55 -12.38 8.99 18.30
C ALA A 55 -13.20 10.24 18.60
N MET A 56 -12.82 11.03 19.63
CA MET A 56 -13.48 12.30 19.95
C MET A 56 -13.43 13.27 18.77
N GLU A 57 -12.30 13.37 18.08
CA GLU A 57 -12.19 14.23 16.88
C GLU A 57 -13.04 13.72 15.70
N LEU A 58 -13.17 12.41 15.53
CA LEU A 58 -14.08 11.83 14.53
C LEU A 58 -15.53 12.17 14.83
N ASP A 59 -15.94 12.11 16.10
CA ASP A 59 -17.27 12.52 16.57
C ASP A 59 -17.51 14.02 16.31
N ASP A 60 -16.53 14.87 16.63
CA ASP A 60 -16.59 16.31 16.41
C ASP A 60 -16.71 16.68 14.93
N CYS A 61 -16.19 15.86 14.02
CA CYS A 61 -16.35 16.05 12.58
C CYS A 61 -17.77 15.78 12.06
N ALA A 62 -18.59 15.03 12.81
CA ALA A 62 -19.97 14.69 12.45
C ALA A 62 -20.14 14.15 11.02
N PHE A 63 -19.27 13.24 10.59
CA PHE A 63 -19.30 12.68 9.25
C PHE A 63 -20.59 11.88 9.00
N PRO A 64 -21.40 12.22 7.98
CA PRO A 64 -22.67 11.53 7.74
C PRO A 64 -22.52 10.07 7.29
N LEU A 65 -21.34 9.68 6.82
CA LEU A 65 -21.04 8.32 6.37
C LEU A 65 -20.43 7.43 7.48
N LEU A 66 -20.02 8.00 8.62
CA LEU A 66 -19.56 7.22 9.76
C LEU A 66 -20.77 6.68 10.51
N ALA A 67 -21.09 5.40 10.29
CA ALA A 67 -22.25 4.74 10.88
C ALA A 67 -22.00 4.26 12.31
N ASP A 68 -20.77 3.80 12.60
CA ASP A 68 -20.34 3.37 13.93
C ASP A 68 -18.81 3.39 14.06
N LEU A 69 -18.30 3.36 15.29
CA LEU A 69 -16.89 3.44 15.63
C LEU A 69 -16.56 2.52 16.79
N ALA A 70 -15.67 1.55 16.58
CA ALA A 70 -15.15 0.65 17.60
C ALA A 70 -13.65 0.90 17.84
N LEU A 71 -13.24 0.87 19.11
CA LEU A 71 -11.84 1.02 19.54
C LEU A 71 -11.40 -0.24 20.26
N GLY A 72 -10.17 -0.71 19.99
CA GLY A 72 -9.65 -1.88 20.67
C GLY A 72 -8.14 -2.03 20.58
N ASP A 73 -7.62 -2.93 21.44
CA ASP A 73 -6.22 -3.36 21.45
C ASP A 73 -6.07 -4.88 21.23
N ASP A 74 -7.19 -5.55 20.92
CA ASP A 74 -7.26 -6.96 20.60
C ASP A 74 -7.59 -7.15 19.10
N PRO A 75 -6.68 -7.77 18.31
CA PRO A 75 -6.89 -7.98 16.87
C PRO A 75 -8.10 -8.87 16.55
N ASP A 76 -8.40 -9.88 17.37
CA ASP A 76 -9.53 -10.80 17.12
C ASP A 76 -10.85 -10.02 17.14
N THR A 77 -11.02 -9.15 18.11
CA THR A 77 -12.22 -8.30 18.22
C THR A 77 -12.24 -7.21 17.14
N ALA A 78 -11.07 -6.61 16.83
CA ALA A 78 -10.99 -5.51 15.88
C ALA A 78 -11.25 -5.96 14.42
N PHE A 79 -10.99 -7.22 14.09
CA PHE A 79 -11.20 -7.75 12.75
C PHE A 79 -12.50 -8.55 12.58
N ASP A 80 -13.36 -8.63 13.61
CA ASP A 80 -14.64 -9.34 13.52
C ASP A 80 -15.56 -8.72 12.45
N GLY A 81 -15.87 -9.50 11.42
CA GLY A 81 -16.74 -9.12 10.30
C GLY A 81 -16.18 -8.01 9.40
N VAL A 82 -14.88 -7.75 9.42
CA VAL A 82 -14.24 -6.69 8.62
C VAL A 82 -14.17 -7.04 7.14
N ASP A 83 -14.64 -6.12 6.29
CA ASP A 83 -14.61 -6.21 4.83
C ASP A 83 -13.30 -5.66 4.24
N VAL A 84 -12.72 -4.60 4.86
CA VAL A 84 -11.48 -3.95 4.41
C VAL A 84 -10.56 -3.71 5.60
N ALA A 85 -9.36 -4.27 5.56
CA ALA A 85 -8.35 -4.07 6.58
C ALA A 85 -7.15 -3.27 6.04
N LEU A 86 -6.84 -2.12 6.68
CA LEU A 86 -5.65 -1.33 6.40
C LEU A 86 -4.64 -1.54 7.53
N LEU A 87 -3.61 -2.37 7.27
CA LEU A 87 -2.58 -2.73 8.25
C LEU A 87 -1.47 -1.68 8.20
N VAL A 88 -1.65 -0.60 8.96
CA VAL A 88 -0.76 0.58 8.99
C VAL A 88 0.25 0.49 10.11
N GLY A 89 -0.15 -0.06 11.25
CA GLY A 89 0.68 -0.16 12.44
C GLY A 89 1.90 -1.05 12.21
N SER A 90 3.09 -0.49 12.43
CA SER A 90 4.34 -1.22 12.34
C SER A 90 5.40 -0.58 13.24
N ARG A 91 6.41 -1.37 13.62
CA ARG A 91 7.55 -0.86 14.37
C ARG A 91 8.49 -0.12 13.43
N PRO A 92 8.77 1.18 13.65
CA PRO A 92 9.68 1.93 12.80
C PRO A 92 11.12 1.46 13.00
N ARG A 93 11.94 1.54 11.94
CA ARG A 93 13.37 1.29 12.04
C ARG A 93 14.03 2.38 12.90
N THR A 94 14.76 1.96 13.91
CA THR A 94 15.53 2.85 14.78
C THR A 94 17.02 2.83 14.40
N LYS A 95 17.76 3.85 14.83
CA LYS A 95 19.20 3.93 14.55
C LYS A 95 19.94 2.75 15.20
N GLY A 96 20.71 2.02 14.38
CA GLY A 96 21.47 0.84 14.82
C GLY A 96 20.69 -0.48 14.76
N MET A 97 19.43 -0.46 14.35
CA MET A 97 18.64 -1.67 14.12
C MET A 97 19.04 -2.34 12.80
N GLU A 98 19.43 -3.59 12.85
CA GLU A 98 19.71 -4.40 11.66
C GLU A 98 18.40 -4.73 10.91
N ARG A 99 18.51 -5.13 9.63
CA ARG A 99 17.35 -5.49 8.82
C ARG A 99 16.59 -6.67 9.41
N GLN A 100 17.31 -7.68 9.89
CA GLN A 100 16.74 -8.87 10.51
C GLN A 100 15.92 -8.52 11.76
N ASP A 101 16.44 -7.65 12.64
CA ASP A 101 15.75 -7.24 13.87
C ASP A 101 14.41 -6.56 13.53
N LEU A 102 14.38 -5.76 12.46
CA LEU A 102 13.17 -5.09 12.01
C LEU A 102 12.15 -6.08 11.46
N LEU A 103 12.60 -7.07 10.67
CA LEU A 103 11.75 -8.12 10.12
C LEU A 103 11.18 -9.01 11.22
N GLU A 104 11.97 -9.38 12.22
CA GLU A 104 11.51 -10.17 13.36
C GLU A 104 10.47 -9.42 14.17
N ALA A 105 10.74 -8.14 14.52
CA ALA A 105 9.84 -7.32 15.33
C ALA A 105 8.50 -7.04 14.63
N ASN A 106 8.51 -6.77 13.33
CA ASN A 106 7.29 -6.57 12.56
C ASN A 106 6.63 -7.91 12.23
N GLY A 107 7.39 -8.95 11.93
CA GLY A 107 6.88 -10.28 11.66
C GLY A 107 5.96 -10.79 12.76
N ALA A 108 6.31 -10.59 14.02
CA ALA A 108 5.46 -10.95 15.16
C ALA A 108 4.09 -10.23 15.11
N ILE A 109 4.06 -8.96 14.71
CA ILE A 109 2.82 -8.17 14.59
C ILE A 109 1.95 -8.75 13.45
N PHE A 110 2.53 -8.92 12.25
CA PHE A 110 1.78 -9.33 11.06
C PHE A 110 1.37 -10.82 11.10
N THR A 111 2.10 -11.68 11.82
CA THR A 111 1.68 -13.05 12.11
C THR A 111 0.38 -13.07 12.92
N VAL A 112 0.31 -12.28 14.00
CA VAL A 112 -0.90 -12.19 14.84
C VAL A 112 -2.06 -11.60 14.06
N GLN A 113 -1.83 -10.51 13.32
CA GLN A 113 -2.88 -9.87 12.51
C GLN A 113 -3.36 -10.78 11.37
N GLY A 114 -2.46 -11.53 10.72
CA GLY A 114 -2.84 -12.51 9.69
C GLY A 114 -3.78 -13.59 10.23
N ARG A 115 -3.46 -14.17 11.39
CA ARG A 115 -4.32 -15.17 12.05
C ARG A 115 -5.66 -14.61 12.45
N ALA A 116 -5.67 -13.43 13.05
CA ALA A 116 -6.91 -12.79 13.48
C ALA A 116 -7.82 -12.45 12.28
N LEU A 117 -7.26 -12.01 11.14
CA LEU A 117 -8.00 -11.82 9.90
C LEU A 117 -8.56 -13.14 9.35
N ASN A 118 -7.76 -14.22 9.37
CA ASN A 118 -8.20 -15.56 8.95
C ASN A 118 -9.42 -16.04 9.72
N ASP A 119 -9.42 -15.83 11.03
CA ASP A 119 -10.37 -16.42 11.95
C ASP A 119 -11.66 -15.59 12.10
N ASN A 120 -11.60 -14.27 11.83
CA ASN A 120 -12.68 -13.36 12.22
C ASN A 120 -13.22 -12.46 11.09
N ALA A 121 -12.47 -12.23 10.00
CA ALA A 121 -12.90 -11.28 8.97
C ALA A 121 -14.03 -11.82 8.08
N ALA A 122 -14.65 -10.94 7.29
CA ALA A 122 -15.67 -11.33 6.32
C ALA A 122 -15.07 -12.15 5.16
N ASP A 123 -15.90 -12.99 4.52
CA ASP A 123 -15.50 -13.91 3.43
C ASP A 123 -14.88 -13.19 2.22
N ASP A 124 -15.28 -11.94 1.95
CA ASP A 124 -14.78 -11.15 0.83
C ASP A 124 -13.79 -10.05 1.26
N LEU A 125 -13.12 -10.24 2.39
CA LEU A 125 -12.07 -9.39 2.95
C LEU A 125 -11.07 -8.88 1.89
N ARG A 126 -10.66 -7.63 2.03
CA ARG A 126 -9.53 -7.01 1.30
C ARG A 126 -8.53 -6.44 2.29
N VAL A 127 -7.26 -6.79 2.11
CA VAL A 127 -6.17 -6.36 3.01
C VAL A 127 -5.18 -5.50 2.27
N LEU A 128 -4.97 -4.28 2.75
CA LEU A 128 -3.87 -3.41 2.32
C LEU A 128 -2.83 -3.28 3.42
N VAL A 129 -1.62 -3.74 3.17
CA VAL A 129 -0.48 -3.55 4.08
C VAL A 129 0.26 -2.27 3.73
N VAL A 130 0.36 -1.37 4.71
CA VAL A 130 1.04 -0.07 4.61
C VAL A 130 2.30 -0.04 5.48
N GLY A 131 2.29 -0.77 6.59
CA GLY A 131 3.39 -0.84 7.55
C GLY A 131 4.65 -1.46 6.95
N ASN A 132 5.79 -0.76 7.08
CA ASN A 132 7.07 -1.20 6.47
C ASN A 132 7.82 -2.24 7.31
N PRO A 133 8.52 -3.17 6.60
CA PRO A 133 8.64 -3.36 5.14
C PRO A 133 7.37 -3.95 4.53
N ALA A 134 6.67 -3.17 3.70
CA ALA A 134 5.28 -3.44 3.33
C ALA A 134 5.10 -4.77 2.56
N ASN A 135 5.93 -5.05 1.55
CA ASN A 135 5.84 -6.28 0.77
C ASN A 135 6.06 -7.52 1.65
N THR A 136 7.08 -7.51 2.50
CA THR A 136 7.42 -8.64 3.37
C THR A 136 6.41 -8.81 4.49
N ASN A 137 5.90 -7.73 5.08
CA ASN A 137 4.84 -7.78 6.06
C ASN A 137 3.53 -8.34 5.47
N CYS A 138 3.23 -7.99 4.22
CA CYS A 138 2.10 -8.55 3.47
C CYS A 138 2.29 -10.06 3.25
N LEU A 139 3.48 -10.50 2.85
CA LEU A 139 3.82 -11.91 2.71
C LEU A 139 3.61 -12.69 4.03
N ILE A 140 4.02 -12.10 5.16
CA ILE A 140 3.85 -12.72 6.48
C ILE A 140 2.36 -12.82 6.83
N ALA A 141 1.59 -11.72 6.70
CA ALA A 141 0.15 -11.72 7.00
C ALA A 141 -0.60 -12.76 6.15
N MET A 142 -0.33 -12.79 4.85
CA MET A 142 -0.93 -13.72 3.89
C MET A 142 -0.64 -15.18 4.24
N ASN A 143 0.62 -15.53 4.56
CA ASN A 143 0.98 -16.91 4.93
C ASN A 143 0.40 -17.35 6.30
N ASN A 144 -0.02 -16.40 7.13
CA ASN A 144 -0.67 -16.69 8.42
C ASN A 144 -2.20 -16.60 8.35
N ALA A 145 -2.77 -16.46 7.15
CA ALA A 145 -4.21 -16.47 6.89
C ALA A 145 -4.56 -17.50 5.78
N PRO A 146 -4.36 -18.81 6.02
CA PRO A 146 -4.42 -19.84 4.99
C PRO A 146 -5.80 -20.05 4.37
N ASP A 147 -6.89 -19.62 5.02
CA ASP A 147 -8.26 -19.74 4.53
C ASP A 147 -8.69 -18.51 3.68
N VAL A 148 -7.91 -17.41 3.73
CA VAL A 148 -8.16 -16.22 2.93
C VAL A 148 -7.35 -16.31 1.63
N PRO A 149 -7.98 -16.17 0.44
CA PRO A 149 -7.25 -16.22 -0.83
C PRO A 149 -6.11 -15.18 -0.93
N ASP A 150 -4.97 -15.58 -1.49
CA ASP A 150 -3.80 -14.70 -1.70
C ASP A 150 -4.14 -13.42 -2.45
N THR A 151 -5.12 -13.47 -3.36
CA THR A 151 -5.62 -12.32 -4.12
C THR A 151 -6.30 -11.24 -3.26
N ARG A 152 -6.56 -11.54 -2.00
CA ARG A 152 -7.12 -10.60 -1.02
C ARG A 152 -6.06 -9.77 -0.30
N PHE A 153 -4.77 -10.08 -0.48
CA PHE A 153 -3.67 -9.38 0.15
C PHE A 153 -2.91 -8.50 -0.84
N THR A 154 -2.70 -7.24 -0.47
CA THR A 154 -1.90 -6.28 -1.25
C THR A 154 -0.99 -5.48 -0.33
N ALA A 155 0.13 -4.97 -0.87
CA ALA A 155 0.98 -4.01 -0.17
C ALA A 155 1.07 -2.69 -0.95
N MET A 156 1.26 -1.58 -0.24
CA MET A 156 1.17 -0.24 -0.81
C MET A 156 2.44 0.18 -1.54
N THR A 157 2.39 0.24 -2.86
CA THR A 157 3.34 0.94 -3.73
C THR A 157 2.72 2.18 -4.41
N ARG A 158 1.46 2.49 -4.09
CA ARG A 158 0.73 3.63 -4.63
C ARG A 158 1.37 4.97 -4.28
N LEU A 159 2.04 5.09 -3.11
CA LEU A 159 2.77 6.30 -2.77
C LEU A 159 3.94 6.57 -3.74
N ASP A 160 4.66 5.52 -4.13
CA ASP A 160 5.76 5.62 -5.08
C ASP A 160 5.24 5.92 -6.48
N HIS A 161 4.13 5.31 -6.86
CA HIS A 161 3.39 5.60 -8.09
C HIS A 161 3.00 7.09 -8.16
N ASN A 162 2.38 7.65 -7.12
CA ASN A 162 1.98 9.05 -7.05
C ASN A 162 3.20 10.01 -7.11
N ARG A 163 4.33 9.61 -6.50
CA ARG A 163 5.61 10.35 -6.60
C ARG A 163 6.11 10.38 -8.04
N ALA A 164 6.10 9.24 -8.72
CA ALA A 164 6.56 9.12 -10.10
C ALA A 164 5.67 9.95 -11.05
N LEU A 165 4.33 9.85 -10.94
CA LEU A 165 3.40 10.70 -11.70
C LEU A 165 3.75 12.19 -11.56
N THR A 166 3.96 12.65 -10.32
CA THR A 166 4.27 14.05 -10.06
C THR A 166 5.62 14.49 -10.66
N GLN A 167 6.64 13.62 -10.68
CA GLN A 167 7.92 13.94 -11.31
C GLN A 167 7.78 14.11 -12.83
N VAL A 168 7.05 13.21 -13.51
CA VAL A 168 6.78 13.30 -14.95
C VAL A 168 5.98 14.58 -15.27
N ALA A 169 4.90 14.82 -14.53
CA ALA A 169 4.06 16.01 -14.73
C ALA A 169 4.88 17.31 -14.58
N ARG A 170 5.74 17.39 -13.55
CA ARG A 170 6.63 18.55 -13.33
C ARG A 170 7.70 18.72 -14.42
N LYS A 171 8.32 17.62 -14.87
CA LYS A 171 9.33 17.65 -15.95
C LYS A 171 8.76 18.26 -17.23
N LEU A 172 7.50 17.94 -17.53
CA LEU A 172 6.82 18.38 -18.76
C LEU A 172 5.96 19.64 -18.58
N GLY A 173 5.72 20.10 -17.35
CA GLY A 173 4.86 21.25 -17.07
C GLY A 173 3.38 20.98 -17.38
N VAL A 174 2.91 19.73 -17.23
CA VAL A 174 1.53 19.30 -17.48
C VAL A 174 0.78 18.99 -16.18
N SER A 175 -0.53 18.77 -16.28
CA SER A 175 -1.32 18.27 -15.16
C SER A 175 -0.95 16.82 -14.82
N VAL A 176 -1.01 16.43 -13.54
CA VAL A 176 -0.90 15.03 -13.13
C VAL A 176 -1.96 14.16 -13.82
N ASN A 177 -3.13 14.72 -14.12
CA ASN A 177 -4.22 14.02 -14.82
C ASN A 177 -3.91 13.70 -16.30
N ASP A 178 -2.89 14.32 -16.87
CA ASP A 178 -2.44 14.02 -18.23
C ASP A 178 -1.43 12.87 -18.28
N VAL A 179 -0.99 12.37 -17.10
CA VAL A 179 -0.01 11.29 -16.96
C VAL A 179 -0.73 10.00 -16.59
N SER A 180 -0.56 8.96 -17.37
CA SER A 180 -1.21 7.65 -17.21
C SER A 180 -0.21 6.50 -17.36
N ARG A 181 -0.65 5.28 -17.05
CA ARG A 181 0.13 4.05 -17.20
C ARG A 181 1.48 4.06 -16.49
N MET A 182 1.57 4.84 -15.41
CA MET A 182 2.76 4.79 -14.56
C MET A 182 2.88 3.42 -13.90
N THR A 183 4.10 2.90 -13.83
CA THR A 183 4.38 1.59 -13.25
C THR A 183 5.51 1.67 -12.25
N ILE A 184 5.29 1.10 -11.08
CA ILE A 184 6.33 0.80 -10.09
C ILE A 184 6.50 -0.71 -10.05
N TRP A 185 7.72 -1.19 -10.26
CA TRP A 185 8.07 -2.61 -10.17
C TRP A 185 8.78 -2.92 -8.86
N GLY A 186 8.52 -4.12 -8.32
CA GLY A 186 9.34 -4.73 -7.28
C GLY A 186 8.95 -4.38 -5.84
N ASN A 187 9.95 -4.16 -4.99
CA ASN A 187 9.83 -3.93 -3.56
C ASN A 187 9.60 -2.45 -3.24
N HIS A 188 8.79 -2.14 -2.21
CA HIS A 188 8.69 -0.79 -1.66
C HIS A 188 9.97 -0.44 -0.86
N SER A 189 11.08 -0.27 -1.56
CA SER A 189 12.41 0.01 -1.00
C SER A 189 13.21 0.91 -1.94
N ALA A 190 14.50 1.09 -1.66
CA ALA A 190 15.41 1.80 -2.56
C ALA A 190 15.71 1.05 -3.88
N THR A 191 15.27 -0.20 -4.01
CA THR A 191 15.39 -0.98 -5.26
C THR A 191 14.14 -0.89 -6.13
N GLN A 192 13.06 -0.25 -5.69
CA GLN A 192 11.86 -0.03 -6.51
C GLN A 192 12.23 0.59 -7.84
N TYR A 193 11.57 0.16 -8.90
CA TYR A 193 11.82 0.71 -10.22
C TYR A 193 10.59 1.45 -10.77
N PRO A 194 10.60 2.80 -10.83
CA PRO A 194 9.60 3.58 -11.55
C PRO A 194 9.91 3.53 -13.06
N ASP A 195 9.02 2.91 -13.82
CA ASP A 195 9.19 2.62 -15.24
C ASP A 195 8.59 3.73 -16.11
N LEU A 196 9.45 4.62 -16.61
CA LEU A 196 9.06 5.70 -17.51
C LEU A 196 8.67 5.19 -18.91
N PHE A 197 9.19 4.02 -19.35
CA PHE A 197 8.96 3.51 -20.69
C PHE A 197 7.53 3.02 -20.90
N ARG A 198 6.81 2.70 -19.81
CA ARG A 198 5.40 2.30 -19.87
C ARG A 198 4.45 3.49 -19.66
N CYS A 199 4.98 4.60 -19.11
CA CYS A 199 4.22 5.80 -18.83
C CYS A 199 3.81 6.55 -20.11
N GLU A 200 2.60 7.09 -20.10
CA GLU A 200 2.07 7.94 -21.17
C GLU A 200 1.75 9.34 -20.65
N VAL A 201 1.88 10.33 -21.54
CA VAL A 201 1.46 11.72 -21.29
C VAL A 201 0.56 12.14 -22.44
N ALA A 202 -0.69 12.42 -22.16
CA ALA A 202 -1.73 12.74 -23.15
C ALA A 202 -1.76 11.71 -24.31
N GLY A 203 -1.59 10.42 -24.01
CA GLY A 203 -1.62 9.31 -24.97
C GLY A 203 -0.32 9.12 -25.79
N SER A 204 0.75 9.83 -25.44
CA SER A 204 2.08 9.66 -26.07
C SER A 204 3.07 9.07 -25.06
N SER A 205 4.04 8.28 -25.53
CA SER A 205 5.09 7.72 -24.66
C SER A 205 5.83 8.84 -23.90
N ALA A 206 5.80 8.81 -22.55
CA ALA A 206 6.49 9.77 -21.73
C ALA A 206 8.00 9.74 -21.97
N ALA A 207 8.60 8.55 -22.13
CA ALA A 207 10.02 8.41 -22.42
C ALA A 207 10.41 9.06 -23.74
N ALA A 208 9.59 8.93 -24.79
CA ALA A 208 9.83 9.55 -26.09
C ALA A 208 9.64 11.08 -26.08
N VAL A 209 8.69 11.59 -25.29
CA VAL A 209 8.44 13.04 -25.16
C VAL A 209 9.51 13.72 -24.33
N ILE A 210 9.98 13.05 -23.27
CA ILE A 210 11.04 13.60 -22.38
C ILE A 210 12.42 13.53 -23.05
N ASP A 211 12.71 12.39 -23.72
CA ASP A 211 13.98 12.11 -24.46
C ASP A 211 15.25 12.58 -23.72
N ASP A 212 15.33 12.29 -22.41
CA ASP A 212 16.37 12.76 -21.49
C ASP A 212 16.83 11.62 -20.56
N GLN A 213 17.79 10.83 -21.02
CA GLN A 213 18.34 9.70 -20.28
C GLN A 213 19.09 10.14 -19.00
N GLU A 214 19.74 11.30 -19.03
CA GLU A 214 20.45 11.82 -17.87
C GLU A 214 19.46 12.15 -16.74
N TRP A 215 18.33 12.76 -17.07
CA TRP A 215 17.25 13.02 -16.12
C TRP A 215 16.62 11.71 -15.62
N LEU A 216 16.36 10.74 -16.52
CA LEU A 216 15.78 9.44 -16.12
C LEU A 216 16.62 8.75 -15.05
N GLU A 217 17.94 8.64 -15.27
CA GLU A 217 18.84 7.89 -14.39
C GLU A 217 19.38 8.72 -13.21
N GLY A 218 19.61 10.01 -13.42
CA GLY A 218 20.21 10.90 -12.43
C GLY A 218 19.20 11.59 -11.49
N ASP A 219 17.98 11.84 -11.98
CA ASP A 219 16.98 12.62 -11.24
C ASP A 219 15.71 11.81 -10.96
N PHE A 220 15.03 11.28 -11.99
CA PHE A 220 13.71 10.67 -11.85
C PHE A 220 13.73 9.43 -10.95
N ILE A 221 14.50 8.42 -11.33
CA ILE A 221 14.58 7.16 -10.59
C ILE A 221 15.08 7.41 -9.16
N PRO A 222 16.22 8.08 -8.92
CA PRO A 222 16.69 8.31 -7.56
C PRO A 222 15.76 9.18 -6.71
N THR A 223 15.07 10.16 -7.32
CA THR A 223 14.11 11.00 -6.60
C THR A 223 12.93 10.17 -6.09
N VAL A 224 12.37 9.29 -6.90
CA VAL A 224 11.25 8.43 -6.47
C VAL A 224 11.71 7.46 -5.37
N GLN A 225 12.84 6.78 -5.58
CA GLN A 225 13.42 5.82 -4.64
C GLN A 225 13.74 6.43 -3.26
N ASN A 226 14.32 7.64 -3.24
CA ASN A 226 14.83 8.26 -2.02
C ASN A 226 13.90 9.32 -1.41
N ARG A 227 12.70 9.54 -1.98
CA ARG A 227 11.76 10.58 -1.51
C ARG A 227 11.41 10.43 -0.03
N GLY A 228 11.28 9.20 0.45
CA GLY A 228 11.01 8.93 1.86
C GLY A 228 12.09 9.47 2.79
N ALA A 229 13.36 9.22 2.46
CA ALA A 229 14.51 9.72 3.21
C ALA A 229 14.60 11.25 3.17
N ALA A 230 14.39 11.86 2.00
CA ALA A 230 14.38 13.31 1.84
C ALA A 230 13.28 14.00 2.67
N ILE A 231 12.09 13.37 2.80
CA ILE A 231 11.02 13.88 3.65
C ILE A 231 11.41 13.80 5.14
N ILE A 232 12.02 12.69 5.57
CA ILE A 232 12.49 12.53 6.95
C ILE A 232 13.55 13.58 7.27
N GLU A 233 14.50 13.84 6.36
CA GLU A 233 15.52 14.87 6.53
C GLU A 233 14.91 16.27 6.68
N ALA A 234 13.95 16.61 5.81
CA ALA A 234 13.34 17.94 5.78
C ALA A 234 12.33 18.16 6.92
N ARG A 235 11.55 17.13 7.30
CA ARG A 235 10.40 17.24 8.21
C ARG A 235 10.70 16.74 9.63
N GLY A 236 11.76 15.91 9.80
CA GLY A 236 12.04 15.20 11.05
C GLY A 236 11.11 14.02 11.33
N ALA A 237 10.23 13.66 10.38
CA ALA A 237 9.27 12.56 10.50
C ALA A 237 8.98 11.95 9.13
N SER A 238 8.54 10.69 9.11
CA SER A 238 8.14 9.99 7.89
C SER A 238 6.92 10.61 7.21
N SER A 239 6.70 10.25 5.95
CA SER A 239 5.48 10.60 5.22
C SER A 239 4.24 10.12 5.99
N ALA A 240 3.28 11.01 6.21
CA ALA A 240 2.03 10.68 6.89
C ALA A 240 0.83 10.96 5.98
N ALA A 241 0.52 12.22 5.69
CA ALA A 241 -0.64 12.59 4.88
C ALA A 241 -0.58 12.04 3.46
N SER A 242 0.60 12.02 2.82
CA SER A 242 0.76 11.44 1.48
C SER A 242 0.67 9.92 1.47
N ALA A 243 1.10 9.24 2.54
CA ALA A 243 0.93 7.80 2.70
C ALA A 243 -0.56 7.47 2.93
N ALA A 244 -1.27 8.22 3.77
CA ALA A 244 -2.70 8.09 3.96
C ALA A 244 -3.48 8.31 2.65
N ASN A 245 -3.11 9.35 1.87
CA ASN A 245 -3.72 9.58 0.56
C ASN A 245 -3.51 8.40 -0.39
N ALA A 246 -2.28 7.89 -0.47
CA ALA A 246 -1.97 6.76 -1.34
C ALA A 246 -2.69 5.47 -0.91
N ALA A 247 -2.89 5.24 0.40
CA ALA A 247 -3.67 4.11 0.89
C ALA A 247 -5.17 4.24 0.50
N VAL A 248 -5.72 5.45 0.59
CA VAL A 248 -7.08 5.74 0.09
C VAL A 248 -7.17 5.47 -1.41
N ASP A 249 -6.27 6.07 -2.22
CA ASP A 249 -6.25 5.89 -3.67
C ASP A 249 -6.14 4.40 -4.06
N HIS A 250 -5.32 3.63 -3.33
CA HIS A 250 -5.12 2.20 -3.58
C HIS A 250 -6.42 1.40 -3.40
N VAL A 251 -7.07 1.55 -2.22
CA VAL A 251 -8.31 0.82 -1.93
C VAL A 251 -9.47 1.33 -2.80
N HIS A 252 -9.54 2.63 -3.04
CA HIS A 252 -10.54 3.24 -3.92
C HIS A 252 -10.52 2.59 -5.30
N ASP A 253 -9.35 2.54 -5.94
CA ASP A 253 -9.21 1.94 -7.26
C ASP A 253 -9.45 0.42 -7.23
N TRP A 254 -9.05 -0.26 -6.14
CA TRP A 254 -9.32 -1.69 -6.00
C TRP A 254 -10.82 -1.99 -5.96
N VAL A 255 -11.58 -1.22 -5.16
CA VAL A 255 -13.01 -1.47 -4.94
C VAL A 255 -13.88 -0.92 -6.06
N LEU A 256 -13.59 0.28 -6.53
CA LEU A 256 -14.43 1.00 -7.49
C LEU A 256 -13.97 0.87 -8.96
N GLY A 257 -12.76 0.34 -9.16
CA GLY A 257 -12.17 0.14 -10.48
C GLY A 257 -11.16 1.22 -10.88
N THR A 258 -10.19 0.83 -11.70
CA THR A 258 -9.24 1.77 -12.33
C THR A 258 -9.89 2.48 -13.50
N PRO A 259 -9.43 3.70 -13.86
CA PRO A 259 -9.89 4.39 -15.06
C PRO A 259 -9.71 3.55 -16.33
N GLU A 260 -10.64 3.66 -17.28
CA GLU A 260 -10.56 2.94 -18.56
C GLU A 260 -9.27 3.32 -19.32
N GLY A 261 -8.51 2.30 -19.75
CA GLY A 261 -7.27 2.50 -20.50
C GLY A 261 -6.05 2.85 -19.65
N ASP A 262 -6.21 2.91 -18.33
CA ASP A 262 -5.11 3.16 -17.38
C ASP A 262 -4.93 1.97 -16.42
N TRP A 263 -3.83 1.97 -15.69
CA TRP A 263 -3.52 1.05 -14.60
C TRP A 263 -2.84 1.74 -13.44
N VAL A 264 -2.78 1.07 -12.32
CA VAL A 264 -2.10 1.55 -11.12
C VAL A 264 -1.05 0.54 -10.65
N SER A 265 -0.17 0.94 -9.75
CA SER A 265 0.82 0.03 -9.17
C SER A 265 0.32 -0.49 -7.82
N MET A 266 0.27 -1.81 -7.70
CA MET A 266 -0.03 -2.53 -6.45
C MET A 266 0.97 -3.65 -6.25
N ALA A 267 1.44 -3.86 -5.03
CA ALA A 267 2.21 -5.06 -4.71
C ALA A 267 1.24 -6.19 -4.37
N VAL A 268 1.29 -7.24 -5.18
CA VAL A 268 0.39 -8.40 -5.13
C VAL A 268 1.18 -9.70 -5.17
N ALA A 269 0.55 -10.81 -4.81
CA ALA A 269 1.14 -12.14 -4.93
C ALA A 269 1.44 -12.45 -6.41
N SER A 270 2.70 -12.75 -6.71
CA SER A 270 3.13 -13.08 -8.06
C SER A 270 2.63 -14.47 -8.48
N GLU A 271 2.11 -14.55 -9.70
CA GLU A 271 1.76 -15.79 -10.40
C GLU A 271 2.87 -16.24 -11.40
N GLY A 272 4.12 -15.76 -11.23
CA GLY A 272 5.26 -16.07 -12.10
C GLY A 272 5.41 -15.12 -13.30
N GLY A 273 4.56 -14.11 -13.45
CA GLY A 273 4.66 -13.12 -14.52
C GLY A 273 5.91 -12.25 -14.44
N TYR A 274 6.40 -11.76 -15.57
CA TYR A 274 7.58 -10.87 -15.69
C TYR A 274 8.86 -11.39 -15.03
N GLY A 275 9.00 -12.72 -14.85
CA GLY A 275 10.16 -13.34 -14.22
C GLY A 275 10.22 -13.19 -12.69
N VAL A 276 9.13 -12.73 -12.06
CA VAL A 276 9.00 -12.67 -10.60
C VAL A 276 8.54 -14.04 -10.10
N PRO A 277 9.29 -14.70 -9.19
CA PRO A 277 8.90 -16.01 -8.65
C PRO A 277 7.50 -16.00 -8.02
N GLU A 278 6.76 -17.11 -8.20
CA GLU A 278 5.44 -17.30 -7.61
C GLU A 278 5.45 -17.11 -6.08
N GLY A 279 4.39 -16.51 -5.57
CA GLY A 279 4.17 -16.29 -4.14
C GLY A 279 4.96 -15.13 -3.52
N LEU A 280 5.84 -14.46 -4.27
CA LEU A 280 6.43 -13.20 -3.81
C LEU A 280 5.41 -12.07 -3.91
N ILE A 281 5.35 -11.21 -2.88
CA ILE A 281 4.58 -9.96 -2.95
C ILE A 281 5.43 -8.91 -3.64
N SER A 282 5.12 -8.62 -4.90
CA SER A 282 5.87 -7.68 -5.75
C SER A 282 4.94 -6.66 -6.38
N SER A 283 5.41 -5.44 -6.57
CA SER A 283 4.66 -4.41 -7.29
C SER A 283 4.61 -4.69 -8.79
N PHE A 284 3.41 -4.58 -9.33
CA PHE A 284 3.08 -4.73 -10.74
C PHE A 284 2.12 -3.61 -11.19
N PRO A 285 2.03 -3.34 -12.50
CA PRO A 285 0.90 -2.62 -13.06
C PRO A 285 -0.35 -3.51 -13.00
N VAL A 286 -1.43 -3.00 -12.43
CA VAL A 286 -2.70 -3.72 -12.27
C VAL A 286 -3.86 -2.88 -12.75
N THR A 287 -4.87 -3.54 -13.32
CA THR A 287 -6.21 -2.99 -13.51
C THR A 287 -7.15 -3.58 -12.48
N CYS A 288 -8.14 -2.81 -12.07
CA CYS A 288 -9.14 -3.23 -11.10
C CYS A 288 -10.54 -3.09 -11.70
N ALA A 289 -11.38 -4.10 -11.49
CA ALA A 289 -12.79 -4.11 -11.86
C ALA A 289 -13.57 -5.03 -10.91
N ASP A 290 -14.79 -4.68 -10.58
CA ASP A 290 -15.69 -5.49 -9.74
C ASP A 290 -15.06 -5.92 -8.39
N GLY A 291 -14.21 -5.06 -7.82
CA GLY A 291 -13.52 -5.33 -6.55
C GLY A 291 -12.39 -6.35 -6.62
N ALA A 292 -11.95 -6.72 -7.83
CA ALA A 292 -10.81 -7.59 -8.08
C ALA A 292 -9.72 -6.85 -8.87
N TRP A 293 -8.45 -7.22 -8.65
CA TRP A 293 -7.32 -6.74 -9.43
C TRP A 293 -6.83 -7.81 -10.43
N SER A 294 -6.20 -7.37 -11.48
CA SER A 294 -5.53 -8.23 -12.46
C SER A 294 -4.23 -7.59 -12.91
N VAL A 295 -3.13 -8.36 -12.92
CA VAL A 295 -1.84 -7.88 -13.44
C VAL A 295 -1.93 -7.67 -14.95
N VAL A 296 -1.56 -6.48 -15.42
CA VAL A 296 -1.47 -6.17 -16.84
C VAL A 296 -0.44 -7.08 -17.50
N GLN A 297 -0.84 -7.82 -18.51
CA GLN A 297 0.01 -8.80 -19.19
C GLN A 297 0.59 -8.26 -20.51
N GLY A 298 1.69 -8.87 -20.95
CA GLY A 298 2.23 -8.65 -22.30
C GLY A 298 3.02 -7.35 -22.48
N LEU A 299 3.42 -6.68 -21.40
CA LEU A 299 4.31 -5.53 -21.50
C LEU A 299 5.72 -6.01 -21.89
N GLU A 300 6.29 -5.39 -22.90
CA GLU A 300 7.68 -5.64 -23.30
C GLU A 300 8.62 -5.03 -22.26
N ILE A 301 9.57 -5.79 -21.76
CA ILE A 301 10.59 -5.36 -20.79
C ILE A 301 11.94 -5.34 -21.49
N ASP A 302 12.50 -4.15 -21.69
CA ASP A 302 13.84 -3.98 -22.24
C ASP A 302 14.94 -4.35 -21.22
N ASP A 303 16.19 -4.45 -21.69
CA ASP A 303 17.33 -4.85 -20.84
C ASP A 303 17.58 -3.87 -19.67
N PHE A 304 17.31 -2.58 -19.87
CA PHE A 304 17.47 -1.56 -18.83
C PHE A 304 16.47 -1.74 -17.69
N SER A 305 15.19 -1.95 -18.04
CA SER A 305 14.11 -2.23 -17.11
C SER A 305 14.30 -3.60 -16.45
N ARG A 306 14.69 -4.61 -17.23
CA ARG A 306 14.91 -5.98 -16.75
C ARG A 306 15.93 -6.03 -15.62
N ALA A 307 17.09 -5.38 -15.80
CA ALA A 307 18.13 -5.36 -14.76
C ALA A 307 17.65 -4.76 -13.43
N ARG A 308 16.80 -3.73 -13.49
CA ARG A 308 16.26 -3.05 -12.30
C ARG A 308 15.16 -3.87 -11.62
N ILE A 309 14.29 -4.49 -12.40
CA ILE A 309 13.27 -5.41 -11.89
C ILE A 309 13.94 -6.58 -11.19
N ASP A 310 14.94 -7.21 -11.82
CA ASP A 310 15.65 -8.35 -11.26
C ASP A 310 16.36 -8.01 -9.94
N ALA A 311 16.97 -6.82 -9.83
CA ALA A 311 17.59 -6.36 -8.60
C ALA A 311 16.55 -6.23 -7.46
N SER A 312 15.39 -5.69 -7.74
CA SER A 312 14.32 -5.55 -6.74
C SER A 312 13.69 -6.90 -6.35
N VAL A 313 13.52 -7.79 -7.33
CA VAL A 313 13.02 -9.17 -7.09
C VAL A 313 14.02 -9.99 -6.28
N ALA A 314 15.32 -9.83 -6.51
CA ALA A 314 16.35 -10.48 -5.71
C ALA A 314 16.27 -10.05 -4.24
N GLU A 315 16.07 -8.75 -3.96
CA GLU A 315 15.87 -8.23 -2.60
C GLU A 315 14.64 -8.86 -1.93
N LEU A 316 13.51 -8.96 -2.65
CA LEU A 316 12.29 -9.63 -2.15
C LEU A 316 12.54 -11.11 -1.84
N GLY A 317 13.32 -11.79 -2.68
CA GLY A 317 13.74 -13.18 -2.45
C GLY A 317 14.55 -13.34 -1.17
N GLU A 318 15.51 -12.45 -0.94
CA GLU A 318 16.32 -12.42 0.29
C GLU A 318 15.45 -12.16 1.53
N GLU A 319 14.51 -11.22 1.47
CA GLU A 319 13.58 -10.91 2.57
C GLU A 319 12.67 -12.11 2.88
N ARG A 320 12.10 -12.76 1.85
CA ARG A 320 11.31 -13.98 2.01
C ARG A 320 12.11 -15.09 2.70
N ASP A 321 13.34 -15.34 2.25
CA ASP A 321 14.17 -16.42 2.80
C ASP A 321 14.56 -16.11 4.25
N MET A 322 14.76 -14.84 4.60
CA MET A 322 15.02 -14.39 5.97
C MET A 322 13.81 -14.63 6.88
N VAL A 323 12.59 -14.22 6.49
CA VAL A 323 11.39 -14.42 7.32
C VAL A 323 11.00 -15.89 7.41
N ARG A 324 11.30 -16.70 6.39
CA ARG A 324 11.17 -18.17 6.45
C ARG A 324 12.15 -18.75 7.45
N GLY A 325 13.40 -18.28 7.47
CA GLY A 325 14.41 -18.69 8.45
C GLY A 325 14.04 -18.33 9.89
N LEU A 326 13.25 -17.28 10.08
CA LEU A 326 12.70 -16.87 11.38
C LEU A 326 11.42 -17.64 11.77
N GLY A 327 10.87 -18.48 10.88
CA GLY A 327 9.63 -19.25 11.13
C GLY A 327 8.38 -18.39 11.13
N LEU A 328 8.38 -17.28 10.38
CA LEU A 328 7.25 -16.36 10.27
C LEU A 328 6.29 -16.72 9.11
N ILE A 329 6.80 -17.53 8.15
CA ILE A 329 6.06 -18.10 7.02
C ILE A 329 6.45 -19.54 6.79
#